data_0c728a7dc8f22d8c9fd177f82d94d235
#
_entry.id   0c728a7dc8f22d8c9fd177f82d94d235
#
_cell.length_a   1.000
_cell.length_b   1.000
_cell.length_c   1.000
_cell.angle_alpha   90.00
_cell.angle_beta   90.00
_cell.angle_gamma   90.00
#
_symmetry.space_group_name_H-M   'P 1'
#
loop_
_entity.id
_entity.type
_entity.pdbx_description
1 polymer ?
#
loop_
_entity_poly.entity_id
_entity_poly.type
_entity_poly.pdbx_seq_one_letter_code
_entity_poly.pdbx_strand_id
1 'polypeptide(L)'
;MRRGSMAAILGIDIGTSSAKVMLLDAKTGEQWVQAQAYDVSTPQTGWAEQNPELWWQAVRNCLALLKAQHGKVYRETACIGLSGQMHGLVLADGDCVPVRPAILWNDQRSGEECELLRRLIPEDLQRRCLKNRIFPGFALPSLLWVQRHEPEIFARAKWVMQPKDYVRSRLTGCVGAEVSDASASLLFDLEKRDWAWEILERCGVSDRLFPECHESWEIQGTVSKECASLTGLPETAQVIYGMGDQQAQSIGNGVLHEGTFICNIGTGGQISSYLEKPVSDSQLRTQTFCHGLPGAYTVYGAVLNAGMSLKWLKDQVLRETDFRQMSGMAQQVPPGSEGLIFLPYLTGERTPHMNPDARGIFFGLHLTHGREHMARAVMEGVTFALRESMEILEAMGLLCERILSSGGGASSPVWLQIQADIFRREVQVCQVKEQACLGACMLAGTAVGIYGDISEAARSLVTFAPEVYRPDQEHVERYRRQYEKYREIYRRVKKLFP
;
A
#
# COMPACT_ATOMS: atom_id res chain seq x y z
N MET A 1 -16.64 -30.26 -16.93
CA MET A 1 -16.79 -29.13 -17.87
C MET A 1 -15.53 -29.01 -18.70
N ARG A 2 -15.59 -28.72 -19.99
CA ARG A 2 -14.45 -28.80 -20.92
C ARG A 2 -13.35 -27.77 -20.49
N ARG A 3 -12.23 -28.25 -19.98
CA ARG A 3 -10.95 -27.50 -19.84
C ARG A 3 -10.41 -27.27 -21.27
N GLY A 4 -10.72 -26.13 -21.84
CA GLY A 4 -10.16 -25.76 -23.14
C GLY A 4 -10.84 -24.56 -23.74
N SER A 5 -10.28 -23.36 -23.52
CA SER A 5 -9.99 -22.33 -24.50
C SER A 5 -9.82 -20.89 -23.92
N MET A 6 -10.34 -20.50 -22.78
CA MET A 6 -10.09 -19.15 -22.27
C MET A 6 -9.12 -19.21 -21.10
N ALA A 7 -8.02 -18.48 -21.18
CA ALA A 7 -6.98 -18.51 -20.17
C ALA A 7 -6.19 -17.20 -20.07
N ALA A 8 -6.77 -16.07 -20.46
CA ALA A 8 -6.17 -14.79 -20.22
C ALA A 8 -6.86 -14.08 -19.04
N ILE A 9 -6.08 -13.41 -18.21
CA ILE A 9 -6.52 -12.66 -17.05
C ILE A 9 -5.98 -11.24 -17.18
N LEU A 10 -6.80 -10.24 -16.87
CA LEU A 10 -6.35 -8.86 -16.73
C LEU A 10 -6.25 -8.48 -15.25
N GLY A 11 -5.12 -7.88 -14.88
CA GLY A 11 -4.91 -7.22 -13.60
C GLY A 11 -4.74 -5.72 -13.81
N ILE A 12 -5.58 -4.92 -13.19
CA ILE A 12 -5.58 -3.45 -13.31
C ILE A 12 -5.19 -2.86 -11.97
N ASP A 13 -4.18 -1.99 -11.95
CA ASP A 13 -3.75 -1.28 -10.74
C ASP A 13 -3.85 0.23 -10.96
N ILE A 14 -4.65 0.89 -10.13
CA ILE A 14 -4.89 2.34 -10.17
C ILE A 14 -4.02 3.01 -9.09
N GLY A 15 -2.75 3.26 -9.42
CA GLY A 15 -1.84 3.93 -8.49
C GLY A 15 -2.04 5.44 -8.44
N THR A 16 -1.27 6.13 -7.60
CA THR A 16 -1.35 7.60 -7.44
C THR A 16 -0.83 8.36 -8.66
N SER A 17 0.22 7.86 -9.33
CA SER A 17 0.88 8.55 -10.44
C SER A 17 0.71 7.87 -11.79
N SER A 18 0.13 6.68 -11.84
CA SER A 18 -0.10 5.91 -13.07
C SER A 18 -1.12 4.81 -12.88
N ALA A 19 -1.87 4.49 -13.93
CA ALA A 19 -2.56 3.20 -14.04
C ALA A 19 -1.64 2.19 -14.72
N LYS A 20 -1.70 0.95 -14.29
CA LYS A 20 -1.01 -0.19 -14.89
C LYS A 20 -2.01 -1.28 -15.21
N VAL A 21 -1.81 -1.92 -16.35
CA VAL A 21 -2.64 -3.06 -16.77
C VAL A 21 -1.73 -4.20 -17.20
N MET A 22 -1.89 -5.34 -16.55
CA MET A 22 -1.21 -6.59 -16.88
C MET A 22 -2.17 -7.52 -17.63
N LEU A 23 -1.74 -8.02 -18.77
CA LEU A 23 -2.36 -9.17 -19.44
C LEU A 23 -1.52 -10.40 -19.11
N LEU A 24 -2.14 -11.38 -18.47
CA LEU A 24 -1.53 -12.65 -18.09
C LEU A 24 -2.13 -13.78 -18.93
N ASP A 25 -1.29 -14.53 -19.65
CA ASP A 25 -1.68 -15.82 -20.20
C ASP A 25 -1.51 -16.89 -19.13
N ALA A 26 -2.62 -17.38 -18.59
CA ALA A 26 -2.60 -18.36 -17.50
C ALA A 26 -2.09 -19.76 -17.94
N LYS A 27 -1.96 -20.03 -19.26
CA LYS A 27 -1.41 -21.30 -19.78
C LYS A 27 0.10 -21.30 -19.79
N THR A 28 0.70 -20.16 -20.19
CA THR A 28 2.16 -20.03 -20.36
C THR A 28 2.83 -19.33 -19.18
N GLY A 29 2.08 -18.56 -18.40
CA GLY A 29 2.60 -17.66 -17.36
C GLY A 29 3.18 -16.36 -17.93
N GLU A 30 3.11 -16.15 -19.26
CA GLU A 30 3.60 -14.90 -19.87
C GLU A 30 2.79 -13.69 -19.42
N GLN A 31 3.48 -12.59 -19.14
CA GLN A 31 2.92 -11.36 -18.61
C GLN A 31 3.33 -10.17 -19.49
N TRP A 32 2.37 -9.38 -19.90
CA TRP A 32 2.59 -8.13 -20.64
C TRP A 32 1.95 -6.99 -19.86
N VAL A 33 2.73 -5.95 -19.62
CA VAL A 33 2.28 -4.80 -18.81
C VAL A 33 2.35 -3.54 -19.65
N GLN A 34 1.30 -2.73 -19.55
CA GLN A 34 1.27 -1.36 -20.02
C GLN A 34 1.00 -0.42 -18.86
N ALA A 35 1.62 0.76 -18.91
CA ALA A 35 1.44 1.78 -17.90
C ALA A 35 1.18 3.14 -18.54
N GLN A 36 0.29 3.92 -17.95
CA GLN A 36 -0.02 5.28 -18.36
C GLN A 36 0.05 6.20 -17.15
N ALA A 37 0.94 7.16 -17.18
CA ALA A 37 1.07 8.18 -16.15
C ALA A 37 -0.04 9.23 -16.23
N TYR A 38 -0.33 9.85 -15.10
CA TYR A 38 -1.19 11.02 -14.93
C TYR A 38 -0.75 11.85 -13.73
N ASP A 39 -1.11 13.14 -13.75
CA ASP A 39 -0.67 14.06 -12.72
C ASP A 39 -1.61 14.09 -11.51
N VAL A 40 -1.04 14.48 -10.37
CA VAL A 40 -1.78 14.88 -9.15
C VAL A 40 -1.91 16.39 -9.17
N SER A 41 -3.12 16.89 -9.07
CA SER A 41 -3.39 18.32 -8.90
C SER A 41 -3.19 18.72 -7.44
N THR A 42 -2.49 19.83 -7.23
CA THR A 42 -2.28 20.43 -5.89
C THR A 42 -2.81 21.86 -5.86
N PRO A 43 -4.15 22.05 -5.82
CA PRO A 43 -4.76 23.38 -5.94
C PRO A 43 -4.32 24.36 -4.84
N GLN A 44 -3.99 23.83 -3.67
CA GLN A 44 -3.47 24.58 -2.51
C GLN A 44 -2.39 23.74 -1.81
N THR A 45 -1.57 24.38 -0.99
CA THR A 45 -0.58 23.69 -0.18
C THR A 45 -1.25 22.63 0.71
N GLY A 46 -0.78 21.40 0.65
CA GLY A 46 -1.33 20.27 1.40
C GLY A 46 -2.56 19.62 0.77
N TRP A 47 -3.08 20.13 -0.35
CA TRP A 47 -4.17 19.51 -1.09
C TRP A 47 -3.63 18.57 -2.16
N ALA A 48 -4.33 17.46 -2.38
CA ALA A 48 -4.01 16.49 -3.43
C ALA A 48 -5.30 15.94 -4.04
N GLU A 49 -5.51 16.21 -5.32
CA GLU A 49 -6.73 15.85 -6.04
C GLU A 49 -6.42 15.21 -7.38
N GLN A 50 -7.34 14.37 -7.86
CA GLN A 50 -7.32 13.85 -9.22
C GLN A 50 -8.73 13.78 -9.80
N ASN A 51 -8.87 14.06 -11.11
CA ASN A 51 -10.10 13.76 -11.82
C ASN A 51 -10.18 12.24 -12.05
N PRO A 52 -11.22 11.53 -11.54
CA PRO A 52 -11.34 10.08 -11.72
C PRO A 52 -11.38 9.63 -13.19
N GLU A 53 -11.83 10.48 -14.11
CA GLU A 53 -11.85 10.16 -15.54
C GLU A 53 -10.44 9.95 -16.12
N LEU A 54 -9.39 10.57 -15.53
CA LEU A 54 -8.01 10.34 -15.93
C LEU A 54 -7.60 8.88 -15.70
N TRP A 55 -8.06 8.26 -14.62
CA TRP A 55 -7.78 6.86 -14.33
C TRP A 55 -8.41 5.94 -15.37
N TRP A 56 -9.69 6.19 -15.69
CA TRP A 56 -10.40 5.41 -16.70
C TRP A 56 -9.77 5.58 -18.09
N GLN A 57 -9.42 6.80 -18.46
CA GLN A 57 -8.74 7.07 -19.72
C GLN A 57 -7.39 6.36 -19.80
N ALA A 58 -6.59 6.38 -18.73
CA ALA A 58 -5.31 5.70 -18.66
C ALA A 58 -5.47 4.18 -18.81
N VAL A 59 -6.45 3.59 -18.14
CA VAL A 59 -6.78 2.16 -18.28
C VAL A 59 -7.16 1.83 -19.73
N ARG A 60 -8.02 2.62 -20.36
CA ARG A 60 -8.41 2.42 -21.76
C ARG A 60 -7.22 2.47 -22.71
N ASN A 61 -6.31 3.41 -22.51
CA ASN A 61 -5.09 3.52 -23.32
C ASN A 61 -4.20 2.29 -23.14
N CYS A 62 -4.01 1.80 -21.91
CA CYS A 62 -3.27 0.56 -21.65
C CYS A 62 -3.94 -0.66 -22.32
N LEU A 63 -5.27 -0.79 -22.20
CA LEU A 63 -6.03 -1.86 -22.85
C LEU A 63 -5.90 -1.82 -24.37
N ALA A 64 -5.95 -0.63 -24.97
CA ALA A 64 -5.78 -0.46 -26.43
C ALA A 64 -4.40 -0.93 -26.90
N LEU A 65 -3.32 -0.61 -26.15
CA LEU A 65 -1.96 -1.07 -26.45
C LEU A 65 -1.82 -2.57 -26.33
N LEU A 66 -2.33 -3.17 -25.24
CA LEU A 66 -2.33 -4.62 -25.05
C LEU A 66 -3.11 -5.35 -26.16
N LYS A 67 -4.28 -4.83 -26.54
CA LYS A 67 -5.09 -5.35 -27.66
C LYS A 67 -4.32 -5.29 -28.97
N ALA A 68 -3.62 -4.20 -29.26
CA ALA A 68 -2.85 -4.04 -30.50
C ALA A 68 -1.65 -5.00 -30.56
N GLN A 69 -0.96 -5.22 -29.43
CA GLN A 69 0.26 -6.02 -29.36
C GLN A 69 -0.02 -7.51 -29.18
N HIS A 70 -1.07 -7.87 -28.41
CA HIS A 70 -1.38 -9.25 -27.99
C HIS A 70 -2.84 -9.63 -28.26
N GLY A 71 -3.41 -9.15 -29.37
CA GLY A 71 -4.85 -9.23 -29.68
C GLY A 71 -5.46 -10.63 -29.63
N LYS A 72 -4.69 -11.70 -29.87
CA LYS A 72 -5.21 -13.08 -29.73
C LYS A 72 -5.47 -13.41 -28.27
N VAL A 73 -4.48 -13.23 -27.38
CA VAL A 73 -4.59 -13.51 -25.93
C VAL A 73 -5.59 -12.54 -25.30
N TYR A 74 -5.57 -11.26 -25.70
CA TYR A 74 -6.50 -10.26 -25.21
C TYR A 74 -7.97 -10.65 -25.41
N ARG A 75 -8.33 -11.22 -26.58
CA ARG A 75 -9.70 -11.69 -26.84
C ARG A 75 -10.08 -12.95 -26.04
N GLU A 76 -9.12 -13.63 -25.45
CA GLU A 76 -9.33 -14.78 -24.57
C GLU A 76 -9.46 -14.37 -23.08
N THR A 77 -9.57 -13.07 -22.79
CA THR A 77 -9.75 -12.57 -21.41
C THR A 77 -11.00 -13.18 -20.77
N ALA A 78 -10.80 -13.98 -19.73
CA ALA A 78 -11.87 -14.64 -18.99
C ALA A 78 -12.32 -13.84 -17.76
N CYS A 79 -11.37 -13.14 -17.12
CA CYS A 79 -11.65 -12.36 -15.92
C CYS A 79 -10.72 -11.14 -15.77
N ILE A 80 -11.16 -10.21 -14.94
CA ILE A 80 -10.49 -8.95 -14.64
C ILE A 80 -10.46 -8.78 -13.12
N GLY A 81 -9.26 -8.63 -12.56
CA GLY A 81 -9.03 -8.22 -11.18
C GLY A 81 -8.60 -6.76 -11.13
N LEU A 82 -8.97 -6.08 -10.05
CA LEU A 82 -8.61 -4.68 -9.81
C LEU A 82 -7.83 -4.53 -8.51
N SER A 83 -6.92 -3.58 -8.55
CA SER A 83 -6.16 -3.02 -7.45
C SER A 83 -6.17 -1.51 -7.55
N GLY A 84 -5.99 -0.80 -6.45
CA GLY A 84 -5.86 0.65 -6.52
C GLY A 84 -5.41 1.31 -5.23
N GLN A 85 -4.97 2.57 -5.36
CA GLN A 85 -4.60 3.41 -4.24
C GLN A 85 -5.74 3.51 -3.22
N MET A 86 -5.39 3.33 -1.95
CA MET A 86 -6.33 3.24 -0.84
C MET A 86 -6.65 4.62 -0.26
N HIS A 87 -7.64 4.68 0.63
CA HIS A 87 -8.03 5.83 1.47
C HIS A 87 -8.68 6.99 0.74
N GLY A 88 -8.52 7.14 -0.58
CA GLY A 88 -9.05 8.26 -1.35
C GLY A 88 -10.58 8.35 -1.30
N LEU A 89 -11.13 9.55 -1.56
CA LEU A 89 -12.55 9.80 -1.60
C LEU A 89 -12.99 10.17 -3.02
N VAL A 90 -13.82 9.35 -3.62
CA VAL A 90 -14.57 9.67 -4.85
C VAL A 90 -16.03 9.85 -4.49
N LEU A 91 -16.60 11.00 -4.84
CA LEU A 91 -18.03 11.26 -4.76
C LEU A 91 -18.63 11.27 -6.15
N ALA A 92 -19.65 10.45 -6.39
CA ALA A 92 -20.35 10.36 -7.66
C ALA A 92 -21.86 10.53 -7.50
N ASP A 93 -22.52 10.98 -8.56
CA ASP A 93 -23.97 11.07 -8.64
C ASP A 93 -24.64 9.71 -8.95
N GLY A 94 -25.93 9.71 -9.24
CA GLY A 94 -26.70 8.51 -9.55
C GLY A 94 -26.27 7.79 -10.82
N ASP A 95 -25.68 8.51 -11.75
CA ASP A 95 -25.18 8.00 -13.04
C ASP A 95 -23.67 7.66 -12.98
N CYS A 96 -23.10 7.58 -11.77
CA CYS A 96 -21.67 7.34 -11.52
C CYS A 96 -20.75 8.41 -12.12
N VAL A 97 -21.23 9.64 -12.33
CA VAL A 97 -20.41 10.77 -12.76
C VAL A 97 -19.80 11.42 -11.52
N PRO A 98 -18.46 11.59 -11.46
CA PRO A 98 -17.82 12.27 -10.33
C PRO A 98 -18.37 13.70 -10.17
N VAL A 99 -18.83 14.05 -8.98
CA VAL A 99 -19.40 15.40 -8.71
C VAL A 99 -18.31 16.42 -8.39
N ARG A 100 -17.09 15.95 -8.17
CA ARG A 100 -15.85 16.73 -7.97
C ARG A 100 -14.62 15.87 -8.23
N PRO A 101 -13.39 16.48 -8.34
CA PRO A 101 -12.15 15.71 -8.28
C PRO A 101 -12.06 14.89 -7.00
N ALA A 102 -11.49 13.67 -7.09
CA ALA A 102 -11.25 12.83 -5.93
C ALA A 102 -10.24 13.47 -4.98
N ILE A 103 -10.45 13.35 -3.67
CA ILE A 103 -9.46 13.72 -2.64
C ILE A 103 -8.60 12.49 -2.38
N LEU A 104 -7.27 12.66 -2.46
CA LEU A 104 -6.34 11.54 -2.36
C LEU A 104 -5.85 11.29 -0.93
N TRP A 105 -5.22 10.14 -0.71
CA TRP A 105 -4.70 9.66 0.57
C TRP A 105 -3.61 10.57 1.19
N ASN A 106 -2.90 11.36 0.39
CA ASN A 106 -1.86 12.29 0.83
C ASN A 106 -2.37 13.73 1.04
N ASP A 107 -3.68 13.94 0.91
CA ASP A 107 -4.32 15.24 1.18
C ASP A 107 -4.36 15.54 2.68
N GLN A 108 -4.09 16.80 3.04
CA GLN A 108 -4.02 17.23 4.44
C GLN A 108 -5.12 18.24 4.84
N ARG A 109 -6.08 18.56 3.92
CA ARG A 109 -7.09 19.60 4.16
C ARG A 109 -8.02 19.32 5.33
N SER A 110 -8.29 18.05 5.64
CA SER A 110 -9.28 17.60 6.63
C SER A 110 -8.73 17.54 8.08
N GLY A 111 -7.72 18.36 8.40
CA GLY A 111 -7.13 18.40 9.75
C GLY A 111 -8.13 18.77 10.84
N GLU A 112 -8.99 19.78 10.61
CA GLU A 112 -10.04 20.20 11.55
C GLU A 112 -11.10 19.11 11.74
N GLU A 113 -11.46 18.41 10.65
CA GLU A 113 -12.40 17.30 10.69
C GLU A 113 -11.84 16.11 11.49
N CYS A 114 -10.53 15.89 11.45
CA CYS A 114 -9.88 14.89 12.31
C CYS A 114 -10.03 15.25 13.81
N GLU A 115 -9.89 16.53 14.17
CA GLU A 115 -10.12 16.97 15.55
C GLU A 115 -11.60 16.86 15.96
N LEU A 116 -12.52 17.14 15.04
CA LEU A 116 -13.95 16.95 15.25
C LEU A 116 -14.27 15.46 15.47
N LEU A 117 -13.75 14.59 14.60
CA LEU A 117 -13.95 13.13 14.67
C LEU A 117 -13.43 12.54 15.99
N ARG A 118 -12.26 12.98 16.50
CA ARG A 118 -11.74 12.53 17.78
C ARG A 118 -12.63 12.91 18.98
N ARG A 119 -13.45 13.94 18.83
CA ARG A 119 -14.47 14.32 19.84
C ARG A 119 -15.76 13.52 19.69
N LEU A 120 -16.18 13.22 18.44
CA LEU A 120 -17.42 12.49 18.15
C LEU A 120 -17.30 10.99 18.35
N ILE A 121 -16.11 10.42 18.11
CA ILE A 121 -15.85 8.98 18.17
C ILE A 121 -15.04 8.67 19.42
N PRO A 122 -15.63 8.07 20.45
CA PRO A 122 -14.92 7.65 21.64
C PRO A 122 -13.77 6.68 21.31
N GLU A 123 -12.69 6.73 22.07
CA GLU A 123 -11.47 5.96 21.77
C GLU A 123 -11.70 4.44 21.79
N ASP A 124 -12.59 3.95 22.65
CA ASP A 124 -13.00 2.55 22.70
C ASP A 124 -13.75 2.12 21.41
N LEU A 125 -14.62 2.97 20.90
CA LEU A 125 -15.33 2.72 19.63
C LEU A 125 -14.34 2.75 18.46
N GLN A 126 -13.40 3.68 18.44
CA GLN A 126 -12.35 3.74 17.44
C GLN A 126 -11.49 2.47 17.45
N ARG A 127 -11.08 1.99 18.63
CA ARG A 127 -10.28 0.75 18.78
C ARG A 127 -11.06 -0.50 18.39
N ARG A 128 -12.33 -0.57 18.75
CA ARG A 128 -13.19 -1.73 18.47
C ARG A 128 -13.54 -1.83 16.99
N CYS A 129 -14.08 -0.76 16.41
CA CYS A 129 -14.60 -0.78 15.05
C CYS A 129 -13.52 -0.50 14.00
N LEU A 130 -12.82 0.62 14.12
CA LEU A 130 -11.90 1.10 13.08
C LEU A 130 -10.51 0.44 13.16
N LYS A 131 -10.05 0.10 14.37
CA LYS A 131 -8.70 -0.42 14.66
C LYS A 131 -7.55 0.44 14.10
N ASN A 132 -7.87 1.67 13.71
CA ASN A 132 -6.99 2.64 13.07
C ASN A 132 -7.14 4.01 13.73
N ARG A 133 -6.07 4.79 13.70
CA ARG A 133 -6.08 6.17 14.16
C ARG A 133 -6.70 7.08 13.11
N ILE A 134 -7.37 8.14 13.54
CA ILE A 134 -7.96 9.14 12.64
C ILE A 134 -6.86 10.08 12.17
N PHE A 135 -6.65 10.13 10.83
CA PHE A 135 -5.71 11.02 10.16
C PHE A 135 -6.35 11.71 8.96
N PRO A 136 -5.82 12.87 8.54
CA PRO A 136 -6.11 13.41 7.21
C PRO A 136 -5.74 12.41 6.10
N GLY A 137 -6.38 12.54 4.95
CA GLY A 137 -6.15 11.67 3.80
C GLY A 137 -6.96 10.37 3.81
N PHE A 138 -7.65 10.03 4.89
CA PHE A 138 -8.69 9.00 4.88
C PHE A 138 -10.03 9.54 4.37
N ALA A 139 -10.85 8.64 3.82
CA ALA A 139 -12.13 9.04 3.22
C ALA A 139 -13.12 9.68 4.21
N LEU A 140 -13.22 9.20 5.46
CA LEU A 140 -14.16 9.77 6.45
C LEU A 140 -13.86 11.25 6.78
N PRO A 141 -12.63 11.65 7.17
CA PRO A 141 -12.31 13.06 7.37
C PRO A 141 -12.54 13.91 6.12
N SER A 142 -12.17 13.39 4.93
CA SER A 142 -12.37 14.07 3.66
C SER A 142 -13.85 14.23 3.31
N LEU A 143 -14.69 13.23 3.61
CA LEU A 143 -16.13 13.28 3.42
C LEU A 143 -16.78 14.36 4.28
N LEU A 144 -16.40 14.45 5.57
CA LEU A 144 -16.88 15.51 6.45
C LEU A 144 -16.42 16.89 5.99
N TRP A 145 -15.18 16.98 5.47
CA TRP A 145 -14.70 18.23 4.90
C TRP A 145 -15.60 18.69 3.74
N VAL A 146 -15.93 17.81 2.78
CA VAL A 146 -16.82 18.13 1.66
C VAL A 146 -18.22 18.50 2.17
N GLN A 147 -18.76 17.76 3.14
CA GLN A 147 -20.07 18.05 3.74
C GLN A 147 -20.13 19.47 4.33
N ARG A 148 -19.06 19.92 4.96
CA ARG A 148 -19.00 21.24 5.65
C ARG A 148 -18.64 22.40 4.72
N HIS A 149 -17.74 22.18 3.78
CA HIS A 149 -17.16 23.25 2.96
C HIS A 149 -17.73 23.31 1.53
N GLU A 150 -18.30 22.21 1.04
CA GLU A 150 -18.88 22.09 -0.29
C GLU A 150 -20.29 21.47 -0.24
N PRO A 151 -21.24 22.01 0.55
CA PRO A 151 -22.53 21.38 0.82
C PRO A 151 -23.38 21.17 -0.44
N GLU A 152 -23.29 22.05 -1.43
CA GLU A 152 -24.00 21.89 -2.71
C GLU A 152 -23.47 20.71 -3.54
N ILE A 153 -22.16 20.48 -3.50
CA ILE A 153 -21.51 19.32 -4.14
C ILE A 153 -21.90 18.06 -3.38
N PHE A 154 -21.81 18.10 -2.05
CA PHE A 154 -22.19 16.97 -1.19
C PHE A 154 -23.66 16.55 -1.42
N ALA A 155 -24.57 17.49 -1.58
CA ALA A 155 -26.00 17.22 -1.83
C ALA A 155 -26.26 16.50 -3.17
N ARG A 156 -25.35 16.62 -4.14
CA ARG A 156 -25.44 15.91 -5.43
C ARG A 156 -24.87 14.50 -5.37
N ALA A 157 -24.06 14.19 -4.34
CA ALA A 157 -23.46 12.87 -4.20
C ALA A 157 -24.53 11.81 -3.90
N LYS A 158 -24.46 10.71 -4.62
CA LYS A 158 -25.25 9.50 -4.40
C LYS A 158 -24.38 8.37 -3.88
N TRP A 159 -23.10 8.35 -4.26
CA TRP A 159 -22.17 7.28 -3.94
C TRP A 159 -20.85 7.80 -3.37
N VAL A 160 -20.40 7.17 -2.29
CA VAL A 160 -19.03 7.20 -1.79
C VAL A 160 -18.30 5.99 -2.34
N MET A 161 -17.20 6.22 -3.04
CA MET A 161 -16.42 5.18 -3.72
C MET A 161 -14.93 5.36 -3.46
N GLN A 162 -14.17 4.29 -3.64
CA GLN A 162 -12.70 4.33 -3.70
C GLN A 162 -12.23 4.47 -5.17
N PRO A 163 -10.97 4.86 -5.43
CA PRO A 163 -10.49 5.07 -6.81
C PRO A 163 -10.70 3.87 -7.74
N LYS A 164 -10.40 2.64 -7.29
CA LYS A 164 -10.61 1.46 -8.13
C LYS A 164 -12.10 1.15 -8.37
N ASP A 165 -12.97 1.48 -7.41
CA ASP A 165 -14.41 1.24 -7.51
C ASP A 165 -15.02 2.07 -8.63
N TYR A 166 -14.53 3.31 -8.80
CA TYR A 166 -14.90 4.13 -9.95
C TYR A 166 -14.50 3.45 -11.28
N VAL A 167 -13.26 2.97 -11.41
CA VAL A 167 -12.83 2.28 -12.63
C VAL A 167 -13.60 0.99 -12.85
N ARG A 168 -13.89 0.24 -11.77
CA ARG A 168 -14.71 -0.97 -11.85
C ARG A 168 -16.14 -0.66 -12.34
N SER A 169 -16.75 0.43 -11.86
CA SER A 169 -18.08 0.84 -12.34
C SER A 169 -18.07 1.19 -13.84
N ARG A 170 -16.96 1.72 -14.37
CA ARG A 170 -16.80 1.97 -15.81
C ARG A 170 -16.65 0.68 -16.63
N LEU A 171 -16.14 -0.39 -16.02
CA LEU A 171 -16.02 -1.71 -16.66
C LEU A 171 -17.37 -2.44 -16.70
N THR A 172 -18.13 -2.39 -15.61
CA THR A 172 -19.32 -3.25 -15.40
C THR A 172 -20.66 -2.51 -15.57
N GLY A 173 -20.67 -1.19 -15.39
CA GLY A 173 -21.89 -0.38 -15.25
C GLY A 173 -22.55 -0.50 -13.86
N CYS A 174 -21.88 -1.15 -12.88
CA CYS A 174 -22.44 -1.39 -11.55
C CYS A 174 -21.61 -0.69 -10.47
N VAL A 175 -22.27 -0.15 -9.45
CA VAL A 175 -21.63 0.40 -8.24
C VAL A 175 -21.53 -0.69 -7.17
N GLY A 176 -20.54 -0.61 -6.30
CA GLY A 176 -20.36 -1.47 -5.15
C GLY A 176 -19.08 -1.10 -4.42
N ALA A 177 -18.92 -1.59 -3.21
CA ALA A 177 -17.70 -1.47 -2.41
C ALA A 177 -17.16 -2.86 -2.05
N GLU A 178 -15.92 -2.93 -1.55
CA GLU A 178 -15.38 -4.17 -1.03
C GLU A 178 -14.58 -3.93 0.25
N VAL A 179 -14.44 -5.00 1.01
CA VAL A 179 -13.99 -4.95 2.41
C VAL A 179 -12.59 -4.34 2.61
N SER A 180 -11.63 -4.56 1.69
CA SER A 180 -10.26 -4.10 1.90
C SER A 180 -10.14 -2.58 1.78
N ASP A 181 -10.74 -1.98 0.74
CA ASP A 181 -10.79 -0.52 0.58
C ASP A 181 -11.79 0.13 1.54
N ALA A 182 -12.95 -0.50 1.78
CA ALA A 182 -13.91 0.02 2.75
C ALA A 182 -13.29 0.12 4.14
N SER A 183 -12.55 -0.90 4.60
CA SER A 183 -11.85 -0.87 5.89
C SER A 183 -10.74 0.19 5.95
N ALA A 184 -10.19 0.56 4.81
CA ALA A 184 -9.16 1.59 4.68
C ALA A 184 -9.72 3.02 4.60
N SER A 185 -11.02 3.20 4.75
CA SER A 185 -11.69 4.50 4.63
C SER A 185 -11.98 5.20 5.97
N LEU A 186 -11.86 4.51 7.11
CA LEU A 186 -12.38 4.87 8.43
C LEU A 186 -13.93 4.93 8.49
N LEU A 187 -14.61 4.33 7.51
CA LEU A 187 -16.08 4.27 7.40
C LEU A 187 -16.59 2.85 7.71
N PHE A 188 -15.74 1.91 8.10
CA PHE A 188 -16.01 0.48 8.12
C PHE A 188 -15.68 -0.16 9.48
N ASP A 189 -16.54 -1.05 9.96
CA ASP A 189 -16.33 -1.85 11.15
C ASP A 189 -15.60 -3.16 10.76
N LEU A 190 -14.32 -3.25 11.12
CA LEU A 190 -13.48 -4.37 10.73
C LEU A 190 -13.93 -5.71 11.32
N GLU A 191 -14.55 -5.71 12.50
CA GLU A 191 -15.02 -6.94 13.15
C GLU A 191 -16.31 -7.45 12.51
N LYS A 192 -17.22 -6.54 12.20
CA LYS A 192 -18.50 -6.88 11.56
C LYS A 192 -18.36 -7.09 10.06
N ARG A 193 -17.27 -6.61 9.45
CA ARG A 193 -17.05 -6.55 7.99
C ARG A 193 -18.24 -5.87 7.28
N ASP A 194 -18.64 -4.73 7.83
CA ASP A 194 -19.73 -3.89 7.32
C ASP A 194 -19.44 -2.42 7.62
N TRP A 195 -20.19 -1.51 7.01
CA TRP A 195 -20.08 -0.09 7.29
C TRP A 195 -20.24 0.20 8.78
N ALA A 196 -19.48 1.15 9.29
CA ALA A 196 -19.47 1.53 10.70
C ALA A 196 -20.68 2.43 11.04
N TRP A 197 -21.89 1.89 10.93
CA TRP A 197 -23.17 2.64 11.03
C TRP A 197 -23.23 3.52 12.27
N GLU A 198 -22.79 3.03 13.44
CA GLU A 198 -22.74 3.82 14.68
C GLU A 198 -21.86 5.07 14.54
N ILE A 199 -20.72 4.95 13.84
CA ILE A 199 -19.79 6.06 13.60
C ILE A 199 -20.41 7.04 12.60
N LEU A 200 -21.01 6.54 11.52
CA LEU A 200 -21.64 7.34 10.48
C LEU A 200 -22.81 8.17 11.03
N GLU A 201 -23.64 7.57 11.89
CA GLU A 201 -24.73 8.26 12.57
C GLU A 201 -24.22 9.40 13.47
N ARG A 202 -23.16 9.15 14.26
CA ARG A 202 -22.53 10.18 15.10
C ARG A 202 -21.94 11.33 14.30
N CYS A 203 -21.52 11.05 13.07
CA CYS A 203 -20.97 12.06 12.15
C CYS A 203 -22.06 12.77 11.32
N GLY A 204 -23.32 12.36 11.44
CA GLY A 204 -24.43 12.91 10.63
C GLY A 204 -24.30 12.58 9.15
N VAL A 205 -23.71 11.42 8.81
CA VAL A 205 -23.53 10.96 7.43
C VAL A 205 -24.60 9.93 7.10
N SER A 206 -25.33 10.18 6.00
CA SER A 206 -26.43 9.32 5.59
C SER A 206 -25.96 7.97 5.03
N ASP A 207 -26.61 6.89 5.43
CA ASP A 207 -26.47 5.53 4.91
C ASP A 207 -26.65 5.41 3.39
N ARG A 208 -27.47 6.31 2.80
CA ARG A 208 -27.76 6.34 1.36
C ARG A 208 -26.55 6.58 0.46
N LEU A 209 -25.43 7.01 1.03
CA LEU A 209 -24.20 7.26 0.28
C LEU A 209 -23.36 6.00 0.07
N PHE A 210 -23.66 4.93 0.79
CA PHE A 210 -22.81 3.73 0.82
C PHE A 210 -23.43 2.60 0.00
N PRO A 211 -22.73 2.12 -1.02
CA PRO A 211 -23.15 0.91 -1.73
C PRO A 211 -22.99 -0.32 -0.84
N GLU A 212 -23.61 -1.43 -1.24
CA GLU A 212 -23.39 -2.73 -0.62
C GLU A 212 -21.89 -3.08 -0.68
N CYS A 213 -21.36 -3.62 0.44
CA CYS A 213 -19.96 -4.00 0.57
C CYS A 213 -19.82 -5.52 0.47
N HIS A 214 -18.90 -5.97 -0.38
CA HIS A 214 -18.68 -7.36 -0.74
C HIS A 214 -17.26 -7.81 -0.39
N GLU A 215 -17.00 -9.10 -0.49
CA GLU A 215 -15.64 -9.62 -0.40
C GLU A 215 -14.88 -9.33 -1.70
N SER A 216 -13.58 -9.09 -1.58
CA SER A 216 -12.71 -8.68 -2.72
C SER A 216 -12.70 -9.66 -3.88
N TRP A 217 -12.84 -10.95 -3.59
CA TRP A 217 -12.81 -12.05 -4.57
C TRP A 217 -14.17 -12.32 -5.23
N GLU A 218 -15.25 -11.75 -4.72
CA GLU A 218 -16.57 -11.95 -5.31
C GLU A 218 -16.67 -11.33 -6.71
N ILE A 219 -17.46 -11.96 -7.57
CA ILE A 219 -17.70 -11.49 -8.92
C ILE A 219 -18.83 -10.44 -8.86
N GLN A 220 -18.50 -9.20 -9.25
CA GLN A 220 -19.52 -8.14 -9.35
C GLN A 220 -20.42 -8.32 -10.56
N GLY A 221 -19.87 -8.80 -11.66
CA GLY A 221 -20.58 -8.93 -12.91
C GLY A 221 -19.67 -9.23 -14.08
N THR A 222 -20.09 -8.87 -15.28
CA THR A 222 -19.28 -9.00 -16.50
C THR A 222 -19.04 -7.63 -17.13
N VAL A 223 -18.13 -7.57 -18.07
CA VAL A 223 -17.87 -6.37 -18.88
C VAL A 223 -19.16 -5.90 -19.54
N SER A 224 -19.51 -4.62 -19.35
CA SER A 224 -20.72 -4.03 -19.94
C SER A 224 -20.60 -3.92 -21.47
N LYS A 225 -21.73 -3.88 -22.18
CA LYS A 225 -21.76 -3.68 -23.64
C LYS A 225 -21.06 -2.40 -24.05
N GLU A 226 -21.23 -1.32 -23.28
CA GLU A 226 -20.57 -0.05 -23.53
C GLU A 226 -19.03 -0.20 -23.41
N CYS A 227 -18.55 -0.78 -22.33
CA CYS A 227 -17.14 -1.03 -22.12
C CYS A 227 -16.56 -1.97 -23.18
N ALA A 228 -17.26 -3.04 -23.54
CA ALA A 228 -16.83 -3.96 -24.61
C ALA A 228 -16.68 -3.26 -25.97
N SER A 229 -17.63 -2.37 -26.31
CA SER A 229 -17.57 -1.56 -27.53
C SER A 229 -16.36 -0.62 -27.54
N LEU A 230 -16.05 0.01 -26.39
CA LEU A 230 -14.94 0.96 -26.26
C LEU A 230 -13.55 0.30 -26.26
N THR A 231 -13.45 -0.88 -25.63
CA THR A 231 -12.15 -1.52 -25.34
C THR A 231 -11.89 -2.75 -26.21
N GLY A 232 -12.94 -3.40 -26.68
CA GLY A 232 -12.87 -4.71 -27.36
C GLY A 232 -12.65 -5.88 -26.41
N LEU A 233 -12.89 -5.70 -25.12
CA LEU A 233 -12.93 -6.80 -24.14
C LEU A 233 -14.15 -7.70 -24.43
N PRO A 234 -14.08 -9.02 -24.15
CA PRO A 234 -15.24 -9.89 -24.22
C PRO A 234 -16.31 -9.47 -23.21
N GLU A 235 -17.57 -9.35 -23.64
CA GLU A 235 -18.72 -9.12 -22.74
C GLU A 235 -18.89 -10.23 -21.69
N THR A 236 -18.30 -11.41 -21.94
CA THR A 236 -18.33 -12.55 -21.03
C THR A 236 -17.23 -12.52 -19.98
N ALA A 237 -16.26 -11.60 -20.08
CA ALA A 237 -15.20 -11.49 -19.08
C ALA A 237 -15.77 -11.05 -17.73
N GLN A 238 -15.52 -11.87 -16.71
CA GLN A 238 -16.01 -11.63 -15.36
C GLN A 238 -15.13 -10.60 -14.63
N VAL A 239 -15.72 -9.70 -13.90
CA VAL A 239 -15.03 -8.65 -13.13
C VAL A 239 -15.26 -8.89 -11.65
N ILE A 240 -14.20 -9.09 -10.88
CA ILE A 240 -14.27 -9.21 -9.42
C ILE A 240 -14.28 -7.82 -8.77
N TYR A 241 -14.66 -7.75 -7.48
CA TYR A 241 -14.64 -6.50 -6.73
C TYR A 241 -13.21 -5.93 -6.60
N GLY A 242 -12.20 -6.79 -6.52
CA GLY A 242 -10.81 -6.38 -6.42
C GLY A 242 -10.42 -5.98 -5.00
N MET A 243 -9.28 -5.30 -4.84
CA MET A 243 -8.75 -4.97 -3.51
C MET A 243 -7.86 -3.73 -3.54
N GLY A 244 -7.50 -3.19 -2.36
CA GLY A 244 -6.50 -2.14 -2.24
C GLY A 244 -5.11 -2.60 -2.68
N ASP A 245 -4.25 -1.64 -3.05
CA ASP A 245 -2.91 -1.91 -3.60
C ASP A 245 -2.00 -2.66 -2.63
N GLN A 246 -2.09 -2.40 -1.33
CA GLN A 246 -1.29 -3.09 -0.31
C GLN A 246 -1.66 -4.58 -0.21
N GLN A 247 -2.94 -4.90 -0.25
CA GLN A 247 -3.44 -6.28 -0.24
C GLN A 247 -3.09 -7.00 -1.53
N ALA A 248 -3.20 -6.32 -2.66
CA ALA A 248 -2.81 -6.86 -3.96
C ALA A 248 -1.31 -7.15 -4.03
N GLN A 249 -0.47 -6.24 -3.52
CA GLN A 249 0.97 -6.46 -3.39
C GLN A 249 1.29 -7.64 -2.46
N SER A 250 0.56 -7.81 -1.35
CA SER A 250 0.72 -8.95 -0.45
C SER A 250 0.51 -10.27 -1.19
N ILE A 251 -0.62 -10.40 -1.90
CA ILE A 251 -0.92 -11.59 -2.72
C ILE A 251 0.12 -11.78 -3.83
N GLY A 252 0.47 -10.71 -4.55
CA GLY A 252 1.45 -10.75 -5.64
C GLY A 252 2.88 -11.06 -5.19
N ASN A 253 3.20 -10.88 -3.90
CA ASN A 253 4.42 -11.35 -3.26
C ASN A 253 4.31 -12.79 -2.72
N GLY A 254 3.15 -13.44 -2.85
CA GLY A 254 2.92 -14.79 -2.32
C GLY A 254 2.74 -14.85 -0.81
N VAL A 255 2.37 -13.73 -0.15
CA VAL A 255 2.09 -13.68 1.28
C VAL A 255 0.59 -13.96 1.49
N LEU A 256 0.28 -15.22 1.77
CA LEU A 256 -1.09 -15.76 1.82
C LEU A 256 -1.49 -16.26 3.21
N HIS A 257 -0.57 -16.24 4.16
CA HIS A 257 -0.74 -16.70 5.54
C HIS A 257 0.27 -16.00 6.47
N GLU A 258 0.09 -16.17 7.76
CA GLU A 258 1.01 -15.63 8.78
C GLU A 258 2.43 -16.23 8.65
N GLY A 259 3.42 -15.59 9.27
CA GLY A 259 4.82 -16.01 9.29
C GLY A 259 5.73 -15.23 8.33
N THR A 260 5.22 -14.65 7.26
CA THR A 260 6.02 -13.84 6.33
C THR A 260 5.69 -12.35 6.49
N PHE A 261 6.72 -11.53 6.77
CA PHE A 261 6.57 -10.07 6.75
C PHE A 261 7.10 -9.50 5.44
N ILE A 262 6.47 -8.44 4.95
CA ILE A 262 6.95 -7.67 3.81
C ILE A 262 7.63 -6.41 4.34
N CYS A 263 8.89 -6.20 3.96
CA CYS A 263 9.62 -4.95 4.15
C CYS A 263 9.67 -4.20 2.83
N ASN A 264 8.88 -3.13 2.70
CA ASN A 264 8.91 -2.28 1.52
C ASN A 264 9.67 -0.99 1.83
N ILE A 265 10.77 -0.74 1.09
CA ILE A 265 11.55 0.49 1.17
C ILE A 265 11.43 1.23 -0.15
N GLY A 266 10.41 2.07 -0.24
CA GLY A 266 10.22 3.06 -1.29
C GLY A 266 10.66 4.46 -0.82
N THR A 267 9.93 5.51 -1.17
CA THR A 267 10.11 6.88 -0.63
C THR A 267 9.93 6.85 0.90
N GLY A 268 8.80 6.35 1.38
CA GLY A 268 8.61 5.89 2.74
C GLY A 268 9.01 4.43 2.90
N GLY A 269 8.87 3.89 4.11
CA GLY A 269 9.10 2.49 4.42
C GLY A 269 7.91 1.88 5.15
N GLN A 270 7.78 0.57 5.03
CA GLN A 270 6.67 -0.15 5.63
C GLN A 270 7.08 -1.58 5.99
N ILE A 271 6.66 -2.02 7.18
CA ILE A 271 6.62 -3.43 7.55
C ILE A 271 5.17 -3.85 7.62
N SER A 272 4.81 -4.89 6.89
CA SER A 272 3.43 -5.42 6.85
C SER A 272 3.39 -6.93 7.01
N SER A 273 2.24 -7.44 7.44
CA SER A 273 1.97 -8.87 7.57
C SER A 273 0.51 -9.18 7.33
N TYR A 274 0.27 -10.41 6.88
CA TYR A 274 -1.03 -11.03 6.83
C TYR A 274 -1.50 -11.40 8.25
N LEU A 275 -2.81 -11.36 8.49
CA LEU A 275 -3.45 -11.71 9.75
C LEU A 275 -4.70 -12.58 9.51
N GLU A 276 -4.91 -13.58 10.37
CA GLU A 276 -6.15 -14.37 10.43
C GLU A 276 -7.26 -13.70 11.26
N LYS A 277 -6.92 -12.72 12.09
CA LYS A 277 -7.86 -12.01 12.96
C LYS A 277 -7.57 -10.50 13.00
N PRO A 278 -8.58 -9.65 13.17
CA PRO A 278 -8.41 -8.20 13.17
C PRO A 278 -7.84 -7.70 14.51
N VAL A 279 -6.55 -7.90 14.73
CA VAL A 279 -5.84 -7.33 15.87
C VAL A 279 -5.34 -5.92 15.57
N SER A 280 -5.15 -5.10 16.60
CA SER A 280 -4.58 -3.76 16.49
C SER A 280 -3.66 -3.46 17.66
N ASP A 281 -2.68 -2.58 17.45
CA ASP A 281 -1.86 -2.05 18.54
C ASP A 281 -2.70 -1.25 19.53
N SER A 282 -2.48 -1.45 20.83
CA SER A 282 -3.24 -0.77 21.90
C SER A 282 -3.15 0.76 21.87
N GLN A 283 -2.12 1.31 21.23
CA GLN A 283 -1.91 2.74 21.03
C GLN A 283 -2.27 3.20 19.60
N LEU A 284 -2.80 2.30 18.75
CA LEU A 284 -3.13 2.55 17.35
C LEU A 284 -1.97 3.17 16.56
N ARG A 285 -0.74 2.67 16.78
CA ARG A 285 0.48 3.10 16.05
C ARG A 285 0.65 2.38 14.71
N THR A 286 -0.06 1.27 14.52
CA THR A 286 -0.13 0.49 13.28
C THR A 286 -1.49 0.66 12.62
N GLN A 287 -1.59 0.25 11.37
CA GLN A 287 -2.83 0.27 10.62
C GLN A 287 -3.26 -1.17 10.31
N THR A 288 -4.54 -1.48 10.56
CA THR A 288 -5.12 -2.81 10.31
C THR A 288 -6.30 -2.66 9.37
N PHE A 289 -6.36 -3.48 8.33
CA PHE A 289 -7.43 -3.48 7.32
C PHE A 289 -7.84 -4.89 6.97
N CYS A 290 -8.99 -5.06 6.33
CA CYS A 290 -9.36 -6.32 5.70
C CYS A 290 -8.39 -6.65 4.57
N HIS A 291 -8.12 -7.93 4.38
CA HIS A 291 -7.31 -8.43 3.26
C HIS A 291 -8.21 -8.79 2.08
N GLY A 292 -7.63 -8.93 0.86
CA GLY A 292 -8.35 -9.41 -0.31
C GLY A 292 -8.73 -10.90 -0.26
N LEU A 293 -8.16 -11.66 0.68
CA LEU A 293 -8.51 -13.07 0.90
C LEU A 293 -9.67 -13.20 1.91
N PRO A 294 -10.52 -14.24 1.76
CA PRO A 294 -11.69 -14.43 2.61
C PRO A 294 -11.35 -14.47 4.10
N GLY A 295 -12.04 -13.67 4.91
CA GLY A 295 -11.89 -13.66 6.36
C GLY A 295 -10.56 -13.17 6.90
N ALA A 296 -9.65 -12.74 6.02
CA ALA A 296 -8.29 -12.32 6.36
C ALA A 296 -8.16 -10.80 6.55
N TYR A 297 -7.04 -10.40 7.17
CA TYR A 297 -6.68 -9.01 7.43
C TYR A 297 -5.22 -8.76 7.10
N THR A 298 -4.82 -7.51 7.07
CA THR A 298 -3.44 -7.05 6.95
C THR A 298 -3.15 -6.00 8.00
N VAL A 299 -1.92 -5.97 8.49
CA VAL A 299 -1.45 -4.93 9.40
C VAL A 299 -0.12 -4.38 8.90
N TYR A 300 0.10 -3.10 9.09
CA TYR A 300 1.40 -2.51 8.81
C TYR A 300 1.76 -1.33 9.72
N GLY A 301 3.07 -1.16 9.93
CA GLY A 301 3.68 0.04 10.47
C GLY A 301 4.39 0.81 9.37
N ALA A 302 4.15 2.12 9.29
CA ALA A 302 4.68 2.97 8.23
C ALA A 302 5.69 3.98 8.78
N VAL A 303 6.84 4.08 8.10
CA VAL A 303 7.93 5.03 8.33
C VAL A 303 7.93 6.06 7.20
N LEU A 304 7.95 7.35 7.54
CA LEU A 304 7.79 8.41 6.53
C LEU A 304 9.00 8.56 5.61
N ASN A 305 10.21 8.48 6.16
CA ASN A 305 11.44 8.83 5.47
C ASN A 305 12.38 7.63 5.35
N ALA A 306 12.06 6.67 4.47
CA ALA A 306 12.92 5.52 4.22
C ALA A 306 13.92 5.79 3.07
N GLY A 307 13.58 5.42 1.84
CA GLY A 307 14.41 5.72 0.68
C GLY A 307 14.58 7.23 0.44
N MET A 308 13.62 8.05 0.91
CA MET A 308 13.75 9.51 0.91
C MET A 308 14.96 9.99 1.71
N SER A 309 15.29 9.34 2.85
CA SER A 309 16.49 9.69 3.63
C SER A 309 17.78 9.47 2.83
N LEU A 310 17.87 8.33 2.12
CA LEU A 310 19.01 8.06 1.26
C LEU A 310 19.04 9.00 0.03
N LYS A 311 17.88 9.30 -0.54
CA LYS A 311 17.76 10.28 -1.63
C LYS A 311 18.18 11.67 -1.18
N TRP A 312 17.71 12.13 -0.01
CA TRP A 312 18.12 13.41 0.57
C TRP A 312 19.64 13.47 0.79
N LEU A 313 20.22 12.43 1.39
CA LEU A 313 21.68 12.36 1.59
C LEU A 313 22.42 12.45 0.25
N LYS A 314 21.97 11.67 -0.75
CA LYS A 314 22.55 11.65 -2.10
C LYS A 314 22.51 13.03 -2.77
N ASP A 315 21.32 13.64 -2.83
CA ASP A 315 21.08 14.83 -3.64
C ASP A 315 21.53 16.12 -2.95
N GLN A 316 21.31 16.24 -1.62
CA GLN A 316 21.50 17.51 -0.90
C GLN A 316 22.84 17.58 -0.15
N VAL A 317 23.35 16.46 0.32
CA VAL A 317 24.56 16.45 1.16
C VAL A 317 25.78 16.01 0.39
N LEU A 318 25.73 14.82 -0.24
CA LEU A 318 26.91 14.25 -0.90
C LEU A 318 27.02 14.63 -2.37
N ARG A 319 25.91 15.03 -3.01
CA ARG A 319 25.80 15.39 -4.43
C ARG A 319 26.31 14.27 -5.35
N GLU A 320 25.95 13.02 -5.00
CA GLU A 320 26.29 11.83 -5.78
C GLU A 320 25.29 11.60 -6.92
N THR A 321 25.71 10.85 -7.94
CA THR A 321 24.92 10.71 -9.17
C THR A 321 23.90 9.57 -9.10
N ASP A 322 24.24 8.46 -8.41
CA ASP A 322 23.34 7.30 -8.38
C ASP A 322 23.36 6.53 -7.05
N PHE A 323 22.32 5.70 -6.83
CA PHE A 323 22.17 4.88 -5.64
C PHE A 323 23.14 3.67 -5.58
N ARG A 324 23.72 3.25 -6.72
CA ARG A 324 24.69 2.16 -6.74
C ARG A 324 26.01 2.61 -6.10
N GLN A 325 26.42 3.86 -6.35
CA GLN A 325 27.57 4.46 -5.68
C GLN A 325 27.31 4.54 -4.17
N MET A 326 26.13 4.96 -3.73
CA MET A 326 25.76 4.99 -2.33
C MET A 326 25.83 3.59 -1.68
N SER A 327 25.36 2.57 -2.38
CA SER A 327 25.46 1.17 -1.96
C SER A 327 26.91 0.70 -1.86
N GLY A 328 27.74 1.03 -2.87
CA GLY A 328 29.19 0.72 -2.87
C GLY A 328 29.95 1.39 -1.73
N MET A 329 29.64 2.66 -1.42
CA MET A 329 30.22 3.36 -0.26
C MET A 329 29.85 2.65 1.05
N ALA A 330 28.55 2.37 1.26
CA ALA A 330 28.06 1.71 2.46
C ALA A 330 28.72 0.32 2.68
N GLN A 331 29.08 -0.38 1.61
CA GLN A 331 29.74 -1.68 1.68
C GLN A 331 31.19 -1.61 2.22
N GLN A 332 31.86 -0.46 2.06
CA GLN A 332 33.26 -0.28 2.50
C GLN A 332 33.37 -0.08 4.02
N VAL A 333 32.28 0.23 4.69
CA VAL A 333 32.25 0.53 6.12
C VAL A 333 31.72 -0.69 6.89
N PRO A 334 32.31 -1.04 8.03
CA PRO A 334 31.82 -2.17 8.82
C PRO A 334 30.42 -1.92 9.39
N PRO A 335 29.65 -2.97 9.71
CA PRO A 335 28.37 -2.87 10.39
C PRO A 335 28.42 -1.98 11.61
N GLY A 336 27.40 -1.09 11.75
CA GLY A 336 27.35 -0.12 12.83
C GLY A 336 28.04 1.20 12.53
N SER A 337 28.49 1.45 11.27
CA SER A 337 29.05 2.72 10.80
C SER A 337 30.06 3.34 11.76
N GLU A 338 30.91 2.50 12.40
CA GLU A 338 31.88 2.89 13.43
C GLU A 338 31.31 3.75 14.58
N GLY A 339 30.02 3.56 14.87
CA GLY A 339 29.31 4.27 15.95
C GLY A 339 28.46 5.46 15.50
N LEU A 340 28.52 5.83 14.22
CA LEU A 340 27.65 6.86 13.67
C LEU A 340 26.21 6.32 13.57
N ILE A 341 25.24 7.05 14.12
CA ILE A 341 23.83 6.70 14.14
C ILE A 341 23.03 7.78 13.42
N PHE A 342 22.06 7.38 12.59
CA PHE A 342 21.13 8.29 11.93
C PHE A 342 19.68 8.04 12.39
N LEU A 343 18.97 9.09 12.80
CA LEU A 343 17.54 9.09 13.00
C LEU A 343 16.86 9.61 11.73
N PRO A 344 16.00 8.82 11.04
CA PRO A 344 15.52 9.16 9.70
C PRO A 344 14.31 10.12 9.66
N TYR A 345 14.02 10.87 10.71
CA TYR A 345 12.75 11.60 10.90
C TYR A 345 12.73 12.98 10.22
N LEU A 346 13.20 13.08 8.98
CA LEU A 346 13.40 14.36 8.25
C LEU A 346 12.14 15.23 8.14
N THR A 347 10.96 14.60 8.05
CA THR A 347 9.66 15.29 7.90
C THR A 347 8.65 14.86 8.98
N GLY A 348 9.14 14.55 10.17
CA GLY A 348 8.34 13.88 11.20
C GLY A 348 8.36 12.36 11.08
N GLU A 349 7.61 11.69 11.95
CA GLU A 349 7.49 10.23 11.90
C GLU A 349 6.09 9.74 12.30
N ARG A 350 5.65 8.67 11.61
CA ARG A 350 4.45 7.89 11.96
C ARG A 350 4.80 6.80 12.96
N THR A 351 4.79 5.55 12.55
CA THR A 351 5.14 4.42 13.42
C THR A 351 6.64 4.42 13.74
N PRO A 352 7.06 4.30 15.00
CA PRO A 352 6.25 4.10 16.22
C PRO A 352 5.89 5.38 16.95
N HIS A 353 6.40 6.53 16.54
CA HIS A 353 6.47 7.73 17.38
C HIS A 353 5.22 8.61 17.27
N MET A 354 4.53 8.57 16.13
CA MET A 354 3.36 9.42 15.84
C MET A 354 3.66 10.91 16.14
N ASN A 355 4.86 11.37 15.77
CA ASN A 355 5.39 12.68 16.08
C ASN A 355 5.70 13.47 14.78
N PRO A 356 4.85 14.45 14.39
CA PRO A 356 5.07 15.25 13.20
C PRO A 356 6.25 16.23 13.34
N ASP A 357 6.66 16.52 14.57
CA ASP A 357 7.72 17.48 14.88
C ASP A 357 9.11 16.83 14.96
N ALA A 358 9.20 15.51 14.90
CA ALA A 358 10.47 14.79 14.88
C ALA A 358 11.34 15.26 13.69
N ARG A 359 12.65 15.31 13.88
CA ARG A 359 13.62 15.71 12.85
C ARG A 359 14.78 14.74 12.76
N GLY A 360 15.41 14.68 11.58
CA GLY A 360 16.58 13.84 11.32
C GLY A 360 17.79 14.27 12.13
N ILE A 361 18.58 13.29 12.62
CA ILE A 361 19.79 13.54 13.43
C ILE A 361 20.87 12.58 13.02
N PHE A 362 22.09 13.08 12.78
CA PHE A 362 23.32 12.31 12.85
C PHE A 362 23.94 12.44 14.24
N PHE A 363 24.14 11.34 14.92
CA PHE A 363 24.70 11.29 16.26
C PHE A 363 26.02 10.52 16.29
N GLY A 364 27.04 11.07 16.96
CA GLY A 364 28.33 10.40 17.14
C GLY A 364 29.32 10.66 16.02
N LEU A 365 29.18 11.75 15.24
CA LEU A 365 30.16 12.16 14.24
C LEU A 365 31.52 12.47 14.88
N HIS A 366 32.58 11.96 14.25
CA HIS A 366 33.98 12.39 14.55
C HIS A 366 34.85 12.45 13.29
N LEU A 367 36.09 12.87 13.43
CA LEU A 367 36.97 13.28 12.32
C LEU A 367 37.25 12.18 11.29
N THR A 368 37.11 10.91 11.63
CA THR A 368 37.36 9.79 10.70
C THR A 368 36.13 9.40 9.88
N HIS A 369 34.97 9.91 10.23
CA HIS A 369 33.75 9.59 9.51
C HIS A 369 33.70 10.34 8.18
N GLY A 370 33.71 9.59 7.07
CA GLY A 370 33.51 10.10 5.72
C GLY A 370 32.08 9.86 5.22
N ARG A 371 31.88 10.17 3.96
CA ARG A 371 30.60 10.02 3.25
C ARG A 371 30.09 8.59 3.18
N GLU A 372 30.97 7.61 3.14
CA GLU A 372 30.69 6.18 3.18
C GLU A 372 30.03 5.76 4.51
N HIS A 373 30.49 6.33 5.62
CA HIS A 373 29.89 6.14 6.94
C HIS A 373 28.49 6.75 7.00
N MET A 374 28.29 7.95 6.42
CA MET A 374 26.96 8.58 6.34
C MET A 374 26.00 7.76 5.50
N ALA A 375 26.43 7.23 4.35
CA ALA A 375 25.61 6.38 3.49
C ALA A 375 25.14 5.12 4.22
N ARG A 376 26.06 4.44 4.92
CA ARG A 376 25.74 3.25 5.71
C ARG A 376 24.85 3.58 6.91
N ALA A 377 25.16 4.63 7.67
CA ALA A 377 24.38 5.05 8.83
C ALA A 377 22.92 5.39 8.46
N VAL A 378 22.68 5.97 7.28
CA VAL A 378 21.32 6.22 6.77
C VAL A 378 20.59 4.92 6.48
N MET A 379 21.20 3.94 5.80
CA MET A 379 20.59 2.63 5.54
C MET A 379 20.28 1.89 6.85
N GLU A 380 21.21 1.91 7.80
CA GLU A 380 21.05 1.32 9.13
C GLU A 380 19.93 2.01 9.94
N GLY A 381 19.92 3.34 9.97
CA GLY A 381 18.92 4.14 10.69
C GLY A 381 17.50 3.94 10.18
N VAL A 382 17.33 3.89 8.87
CA VAL A 382 16.02 3.53 8.25
C VAL A 382 15.60 2.12 8.65
N THR A 383 16.54 1.17 8.63
CA THR A 383 16.23 -0.22 9.00
C THR A 383 15.92 -0.34 10.50
N PHE A 384 16.53 0.48 11.36
CA PHE A 384 16.17 0.56 12.78
C PHE A 384 14.75 1.10 13.01
N ALA A 385 14.32 2.12 12.25
CA ALA A 385 12.95 2.62 12.32
C ALA A 385 11.93 1.54 11.90
N LEU A 386 12.25 0.77 10.84
CA LEU A 386 11.44 -0.36 10.41
C LEU A 386 11.46 -1.50 11.45
N ARG A 387 12.59 -1.73 12.14
CA ARG A 387 12.67 -2.69 13.26
C ARG A 387 11.78 -2.29 14.43
N GLU A 388 11.69 -1.00 14.78
CA GLU A 388 10.73 -0.52 15.79
C GLU A 388 9.29 -0.83 15.38
N SER A 389 8.94 -0.64 14.11
CA SER A 389 7.63 -1.00 13.58
C SER A 389 7.39 -2.52 13.67
N MET A 390 8.38 -3.33 13.32
CA MET A 390 8.31 -4.80 13.42
C MET A 390 8.10 -5.26 14.87
N GLU A 391 8.77 -4.64 15.85
CA GLU A 391 8.62 -4.97 17.26
C GLU A 391 7.18 -4.72 17.77
N ILE A 392 6.48 -3.72 17.22
CA ILE A 392 5.07 -3.51 17.55
C ILE A 392 4.24 -4.69 17.03
N LEU A 393 4.47 -5.13 15.79
CA LEU A 393 3.75 -6.28 15.23
C LEU A 393 4.04 -7.56 16.04
N GLU A 394 5.32 -7.79 16.40
CA GLU A 394 5.71 -8.92 17.27
C GLU A 394 5.02 -8.83 18.66
N ALA A 395 4.91 -7.62 19.24
CA ALA A 395 4.21 -7.39 20.51
C ALA A 395 2.68 -7.59 20.41
N MET A 396 2.09 -7.46 19.23
CA MET A 396 0.70 -7.81 18.97
C MET A 396 0.48 -9.34 18.83
N GLY A 397 1.54 -10.13 18.93
CA GLY A 397 1.50 -11.59 18.87
C GLY A 397 1.80 -12.17 17.48
N LEU A 398 2.23 -11.35 16.52
CA LEU A 398 2.58 -11.83 15.18
C LEU A 398 3.97 -12.48 15.19
N LEU A 399 4.06 -13.68 14.64
CA LEU A 399 5.33 -14.37 14.45
C LEU A 399 5.91 -14.02 13.07
N CYS A 400 7.13 -13.52 13.06
CA CYS A 400 7.89 -13.34 11.81
C CYS A 400 8.91 -14.47 11.65
N GLU A 401 8.77 -15.28 10.63
CA GLU A 401 9.71 -16.35 10.28
C GLU A 401 10.73 -15.87 9.24
N ARG A 402 10.26 -15.13 8.24
CA ARG A 402 11.09 -14.56 7.16
C ARG A 402 10.56 -13.21 6.70
N ILE A 403 11.41 -12.48 5.97
CA ILE A 403 11.08 -11.19 5.38
C ILE A 403 11.20 -11.25 3.86
N LEU A 404 10.20 -10.74 3.18
CA LEU A 404 10.27 -10.41 1.77
C LEU A 404 10.55 -8.92 1.62
N SER A 405 11.70 -8.59 1.05
CA SER A 405 12.08 -7.20 0.78
C SER A 405 11.58 -6.77 -0.60
N SER A 406 11.06 -5.55 -0.69
CA SER A 406 10.56 -4.94 -1.91
C SER A 406 10.89 -3.45 -1.98
N GLY A 407 10.52 -2.81 -3.10
CA GLY A 407 10.83 -1.41 -3.34
C GLY A 407 12.30 -1.16 -3.71
N GLY A 408 12.71 0.11 -3.71
CA GLY A 408 14.08 0.51 -4.10
C GLY A 408 15.17 -0.05 -3.19
N GLY A 409 14.88 -0.24 -1.91
CA GLY A 409 15.82 -0.84 -0.94
C GLY A 409 16.21 -2.29 -1.27
N ALA A 410 15.34 -3.03 -1.95
CA ALA A 410 15.60 -4.40 -2.38
C ALA A 410 16.60 -4.51 -3.55
N SER A 411 16.99 -3.39 -4.16
CA SER A 411 17.99 -3.36 -5.23
C SER A 411 19.44 -3.29 -4.73
N SER A 412 19.66 -3.14 -3.41
CA SER A 412 20.98 -2.98 -2.80
C SER A 412 21.34 -4.21 -1.96
N PRO A 413 22.30 -5.06 -2.41
CA PRO A 413 22.73 -6.23 -1.65
C PRO A 413 23.21 -5.89 -0.24
N VAL A 414 23.93 -4.77 -0.06
CA VAL A 414 24.37 -4.35 1.26
C VAL A 414 23.19 -3.97 2.16
N TRP A 415 22.15 -3.34 1.61
CA TRP A 415 20.97 -3.01 2.40
C TRP A 415 20.13 -4.24 2.75
N LEU A 416 20.08 -5.24 1.86
CA LEU A 416 19.43 -6.53 2.15
C LEU A 416 20.14 -7.27 3.29
N GLN A 417 21.48 -7.25 3.32
CA GLN A 417 22.23 -7.81 4.45
C GLN A 417 22.01 -7.02 5.74
N ILE A 418 22.01 -5.68 5.69
CA ILE A 418 21.63 -4.82 6.84
C ILE A 418 20.24 -5.17 7.37
N GLN A 419 19.27 -5.39 6.48
CA GLN A 419 17.92 -5.82 6.85
C GLN A 419 17.97 -7.18 7.56
N ALA A 420 18.65 -8.18 7.00
CA ALA A 420 18.74 -9.51 7.60
C ALA A 420 19.35 -9.46 9.01
N ASP A 421 20.43 -8.72 9.19
CA ASP A 421 21.15 -8.61 10.46
C ASP A 421 20.34 -7.85 11.53
N ILE A 422 19.69 -6.73 11.16
CA ILE A 422 18.90 -5.90 12.09
C ILE A 422 17.56 -6.58 12.45
N PHE A 423 16.87 -7.15 11.47
CA PHE A 423 15.62 -7.86 11.71
C PHE A 423 15.83 -9.23 12.35
N ARG A 424 17.03 -9.80 12.25
CA ARG A 424 17.40 -11.16 12.71
C ARG A 424 16.54 -12.23 12.04
N ARG A 425 16.27 -12.06 10.77
CA ARG A 425 15.44 -12.94 9.94
C ARG A 425 16.08 -13.10 8.56
N GLU A 426 15.81 -14.23 7.94
CA GLU A 426 16.15 -14.38 6.53
C GLU A 426 15.39 -13.35 5.70
N VAL A 427 16.09 -12.73 4.74
CA VAL A 427 15.55 -11.75 3.81
C VAL A 427 15.70 -12.26 2.39
N GLN A 428 14.62 -12.25 1.63
CA GLN A 428 14.59 -12.65 0.23
C GLN A 428 13.83 -11.61 -0.60
N VAL A 429 14.09 -11.54 -1.89
CA VAL A 429 13.46 -10.60 -2.82
C VAL A 429 12.50 -11.34 -3.75
N CYS A 430 11.27 -10.84 -3.87
CA CYS A 430 10.34 -11.28 -4.92
C CYS A 430 10.76 -10.67 -6.25
N GLN A 431 10.86 -11.49 -7.30
CA GLN A 431 11.27 -11.04 -8.65
C GLN A 431 10.14 -10.45 -9.47
N VAL A 432 8.89 -10.56 -9.01
CA VAL A 432 7.73 -9.96 -9.67
C VAL A 432 7.83 -8.44 -9.60
N LYS A 433 7.79 -7.77 -10.76
CA LYS A 433 7.93 -6.30 -10.85
C LYS A 433 6.61 -5.59 -10.52
N GLU A 434 5.50 -6.09 -11.05
CA GLU A 434 4.17 -5.47 -10.91
C GLU A 434 3.29 -6.33 -9.98
N GLN A 435 3.68 -6.35 -8.71
CA GLN A 435 3.08 -7.23 -7.70
C GLN A 435 1.58 -6.97 -7.50
N ALA A 436 1.14 -5.71 -7.52
CA ALA A 436 -0.28 -5.37 -7.38
C ALA A 436 -1.13 -5.88 -8.55
N CYS A 437 -0.66 -5.70 -9.79
CA CYS A 437 -1.33 -6.25 -10.96
C CYS A 437 -1.36 -7.79 -10.92
N LEU A 438 -0.24 -8.43 -10.53
CA LEU A 438 -0.19 -9.89 -10.43
C LEU A 438 -1.13 -10.41 -9.34
N GLY A 439 -1.16 -9.79 -8.16
CA GLY A 439 -2.09 -10.15 -7.09
C GLY A 439 -3.55 -10.02 -7.51
N ALA A 440 -3.88 -8.96 -8.27
CA ALA A 440 -5.21 -8.80 -8.85
C ALA A 440 -5.54 -9.92 -9.87
N CYS A 441 -4.58 -10.30 -10.74
CA CYS A 441 -4.73 -11.45 -11.65
C CYS A 441 -4.94 -12.76 -10.88
N MET A 442 -4.13 -13.02 -9.85
CA MET A 442 -4.20 -14.25 -9.06
C MET A 442 -5.57 -14.38 -8.38
N LEU A 443 -6.06 -13.31 -7.75
CA LEU A 443 -7.36 -13.32 -7.10
C LEU A 443 -8.49 -13.54 -8.11
N ALA A 444 -8.49 -12.82 -9.24
CA ALA A 444 -9.50 -12.98 -10.28
C ALA A 444 -9.47 -14.38 -10.90
N GLY A 445 -8.30 -14.90 -11.23
CA GLY A 445 -8.15 -16.25 -11.79
C GLY A 445 -8.61 -17.36 -10.85
N THR A 446 -8.41 -17.17 -9.54
CA THR A 446 -8.93 -18.08 -8.50
C THR A 446 -10.45 -17.97 -8.40
N ALA A 447 -11.00 -16.76 -8.40
CA ALA A 447 -12.44 -16.52 -8.29
C ALA A 447 -13.24 -17.20 -9.42
N VAL A 448 -12.71 -17.25 -10.63
CA VAL A 448 -13.38 -17.88 -11.78
C VAL A 448 -12.95 -19.33 -12.03
N GLY A 449 -12.10 -19.90 -11.15
CA GLY A 449 -11.68 -21.30 -11.20
C GLY A 449 -10.64 -21.64 -12.29
N ILE A 450 -9.88 -20.65 -12.77
CA ILE A 450 -8.68 -20.87 -13.59
C ILE A 450 -7.58 -21.53 -12.74
N TYR A 451 -7.40 -21.07 -11.51
CA TYR A 451 -6.60 -21.73 -10.48
C TYR A 451 -7.53 -22.38 -9.47
N GLY A 452 -7.14 -23.55 -8.95
CA GLY A 452 -7.93 -24.29 -7.96
C GLY A 452 -8.03 -23.56 -6.61
N ASP A 453 -6.95 -22.87 -6.24
CA ASP A 453 -6.88 -21.98 -5.08
C ASP A 453 -5.80 -20.89 -5.28
N ILE A 454 -5.76 -19.92 -4.37
CA ILE A 454 -4.78 -18.81 -4.43
C ILE A 454 -3.34 -19.29 -4.24
N SER A 455 -3.12 -20.39 -3.53
CA SER A 455 -1.80 -20.99 -3.31
C SER A 455 -1.27 -21.66 -4.59
N GLU A 456 -2.15 -22.27 -5.39
CA GLU A 456 -1.79 -22.78 -6.72
C GLU A 456 -1.37 -21.62 -7.64
N ALA A 457 -2.13 -20.53 -7.66
CA ALA A 457 -1.80 -19.35 -8.42
C ALA A 457 -0.42 -18.78 -8.00
N ALA A 458 -0.16 -18.67 -6.70
CA ALA A 458 1.12 -18.18 -6.18
C ALA A 458 2.29 -19.10 -6.56
N ARG A 459 2.16 -20.41 -6.41
CA ARG A 459 3.21 -21.36 -6.80
C ARG A 459 3.54 -21.31 -8.29
N SER A 460 2.56 -20.97 -9.12
CA SER A 460 2.74 -20.91 -10.57
C SER A 460 3.33 -19.60 -11.06
N LEU A 461 3.09 -18.49 -10.37
CA LEU A 461 3.33 -17.13 -10.88
C LEU A 461 4.35 -16.33 -10.07
N VAL A 462 4.49 -16.61 -8.78
CA VAL A 462 5.41 -15.86 -7.92
C VAL A 462 6.79 -16.51 -7.94
N THR A 463 7.79 -15.72 -8.28
CA THR A 463 9.19 -16.16 -8.30
C THR A 463 10.04 -15.31 -7.35
N PHE A 464 11.00 -15.97 -6.72
CA PHE A 464 11.91 -15.33 -5.77
C PHE A 464 13.34 -15.33 -6.32
N ALA A 465 14.13 -14.32 -5.94
CA ALA A 465 15.55 -14.33 -6.18
C ALA A 465 16.18 -15.56 -5.50
N PRO A 466 17.17 -16.22 -6.13
CA PRO A 466 17.82 -17.38 -5.53
C PRO A 466 18.64 -17.01 -4.29
N GLU A 467 19.08 -15.76 -4.18
CA GLU A 467 19.85 -15.25 -3.05
C GLU A 467 18.96 -15.07 -1.83
N VAL A 468 19.37 -15.65 -0.71
CA VAL A 468 18.78 -15.48 0.62
C VAL A 468 19.80 -14.87 1.53
N TYR A 469 19.52 -13.68 2.05
CA TYR A 469 20.37 -12.98 3.02
C TYR A 469 20.06 -13.50 4.42
N ARG A 470 21.07 -14.07 5.08
CA ARG A 470 20.95 -14.63 6.42
C ARG A 470 21.61 -13.71 7.44
N PRO A 471 21.05 -13.64 8.67
CA PRO A 471 21.68 -12.89 9.75
C PRO A 471 23.08 -13.43 10.08
N ASP A 472 24.07 -12.55 10.10
CA ASP A 472 25.40 -12.83 10.65
C ASP A 472 25.40 -12.54 12.15
N GLN A 473 25.80 -13.50 12.98
CA GLN A 473 25.68 -13.40 14.44
C GLN A 473 26.57 -12.30 15.04
N GLU A 474 27.74 -12.04 14.45
CA GLU A 474 28.60 -10.93 14.90
C GLU A 474 27.97 -9.59 14.59
N HIS A 475 27.41 -9.44 13.38
CA HIS A 475 26.68 -8.22 12.96
C HIS A 475 25.44 -8.01 13.81
N VAL A 476 24.65 -9.06 14.07
CA VAL A 476 23.44 -9.01 14.92
C VAL A 476 23.77 -8.46 16.30
N GLU A 477 24.86 -8.94 16.95
CA GLU A 477 25.22 -8.46 18.28
C GLU A 477 25.69 -6.99 18.25
N ARG A 478 26.41 -6.60 17.20
CA ARG A 478 26.86 -5.21 17.00
C ARG A 478 25.64 -4.29 16.81
N TYR A 479 24.69 -4.66 15.92
CA TYR A 479 23.48 -3.90 15.68
C TYR A 479 22.54 -3.87 16.90
N ARG A 480 22.48 -4.92 17.72
CA ARG A 480 21.70 -4.91 18.96
C ARG A 480 22.12 -3.76 19.87
N ARG A 481 23.45 -3.59 20.09
CA ARG A 481 23.97 -2.50 20.94
C ARG A 481 23.72 -1.12 20.32
N GLN A 482 23.84 -1.02 19.01
CA GLN A 482 23.62 0.25 18.30
C GLN A 482 22.14 0.63 18.28
N TYR A 483 21.24 -0.33 18.12
CA TYR A 483 19.80 -0.14 18.18
C TYR A 483 19.31 0.34 19.55
N GLU A 484 19.86 -0.18 20.64
CA GLU A 484 19.59 0.33 21.98
C GLU A 484 19.96 1.81 22.13
N LYS A 485 21.13 2.23 21.59
CA LYS A 485 21.53 3.64 21.54
C LYS A 485 20.61 4.47 20.65
N TYR A 486 20.25 3.97 19.48
CA TYR A 486 19.32 4.61 18.54
C TYR A 486 18.00 4.98 19.26
N ARG A 487 17.39 4.04 19.95
CA ARG A 487 16.16 4.25 20.72
C ARG A 487 16.34 5.24 21.87
N GLU A 488 17.49 5.18 22.56
CA GLU A 488 17.80 6.09 23.67
C GLU A 488 18.00 7.53 23.18
N ILE A 489 18.65 7.73 22.03
CA ILE A 489 18.82 9.06 21.43
C ILE A 489 17.45 9.72 21.22
N TYR A 490 16.53 9.04 20.53
CA TYR A 490 15.18 9.60 20.31
C TYR A 490 14.48 9.94 21.62
N ARG A 491 14.50 9.04 22.60
CA ARG A 491 13.88 9.31 23.91
C ARG A 491 14.39 10.58 24.58
N ARG A 492 15.68 10.89 24.44
CA ARG A 492 16.30 12.08 25.04
C ARG A 492 16.03 13.34 24.25
N VAL A 493 16.03 13.25 22.92
CA VAL A 493 15.94 14.45 22.07
C VAL A 493 14.50 14.81 21.68
N LYS A 494 13.52 13.94 21.84
CA LYS A 494 12.14 14.17 21.37
C LYS A 494 11.46 15.41 21.95
N LYS A 495 11.93 15.94 23.08
CA LYS A 495 11.44 17.17 23.70
C LYS A 495 12.14 18.44 23.18
N LEU A 496 13.17 18.29 22.36
CA LEU A 496 13.96 19.38 21.77
C LEU A 496 13.49 19.71 20.35
N PHE A 497 12.61 18.90 19.77
CA PHE A 497 12.00 19.19 18.49
C PHE A 497 11.02 20.37 18.64
N PRO A 498 10.76 21.14 17.55
CA PRO A 498 9.89 22.32 17.58
C PRO A 498 8.53 22.09 18.20
#